data_de47ab2de1a0ff0be75602f0e72da74f
#
_entry.id   de47ab2de1a0ff0be75602f0e72da74f
#
_cell.length_a   1.000
_cell.length_b   1.000
_cell.length_c   1.000
_cell.angle_alpha   90.00
_cell.angle_beta   90.00
_cell.angle_gamma   90.00
#
_symmetry.space_group_name_H-M   'P 1'
#
loop_
_entity.id
_entity.type
_entity.pdbx_description
1 polymer ?
#
loop_
_entity_poly.entity_id
_entity_poly.type
_entity_poly.pdbx_seq_one_letter_code
_entity_poly.pdbx_strand_id
1 'polypeptide(L)'
;MTLYVATSNPGKLRDFAVANTAHIPIEPLPNLADITPPPEDEPTFEANAIAKARYYSNHAPGETVIADDSGLEVDALHGAPGVRSARFAEDHNFQPIETGKPHSTDERNNLYLISLLTGIPLTQRSARYHCVLAAARNGHILAIGHGAVEGEILTEPRGTGGFGYDPLFYLPTLHRTMAEVDLETKLTLSHRGRAFVALIKELQSHF
;
A
#
# COMPACT_ATOMS: atom_id res chain seq x y z
N MET A 1 18.57 -15.91 -8.15
CA MET A 1 17.28 -15.46 -8.68
C MET A 1 17.13 -13.99 -8.33
N THR A 2 16.97 -13.12 -9.32
CA THR A 2 16.63 -11.71 -9.10
C THR A 2 15.09 -11.57 -9.07
N LEU A 3 14.58 -10.73 -8.20
CA LEU A 3 13.16 -10.37 -8.16
C LEU A 3 13.00 -8.98 -8.77
N TYR A 4 12.23 -8.87 -9.84
CA TYR A 4 11.90 -7.60 -10.46
C TYR A 4 10.61 -7.04 -9.90
N VAL A 5 10.62 -5.77 -9.46
CA VAL A 5 9.44 -5.12 -8.87
C VAL A 5 8.79 -4.19 -9.87
N ALA A 6 7.51 -4.42 -10.16
CA ALA A 6 6.71 -3.62 -11.07
C ALA A 6 6.18 -2.35 -10.37
N THR A 7 7.11 -1.50 -9.90
CA THR A 7 6.78 -0.20 -9.31
C THR A 7 7.85 0.83 -9.62
N SER A 8 7.42 2.05 -9.90
CA SER A 8 8.28 3.24 -10.01
C SER A 8 8.34 4.05 -8.70
N ASN A 9 7.58 3.63 -7.67
CA ASN A 9 7.53 4.35 -6.40
C ASN A 9 8.78 4.05 -5.54
N PRO A 10 9.68 5.03 -5.31
CA PRO A 10 10.92 4.79 -4.55
C PRO A 10 10.67 4.47 -3.08
N GLY A 11 9.51 4.86 -2.53
CA GLY A 11 9.10 4.48 -1.17
C GLY A 11 8.85 2.98 -1.05
N LYS A 12 8.11 2.39 -1.99
CA LYS A 12 7.85 0.95 -2.03
C LYS A 12 9.15 0.14 -2.18
N LEU A 13 10.04 0.57 -3.08
CA LEU A 13 11.34 -0.08 -3.27
C LEU A 13 12.18 -0.07 -1.98
N ARG A 14 12.17 1.03 -1.23
CA ARG A 14 12.86 1.10 0.08
C ARG A 14 12.25 0.14 1.10
N ASP A 15 10.91 0.08 1.19
CA ASP A 15 10.22 -0.83 2.10
C ASP A 15 10.64 -2.29 1.85
N PHE A 16 10.72 -2.70 0.59
CA PHE A 16 11.15 -4.06 0.21
C PHE A 16 12.65 -4.29 0.50
N ALA A 17 13.49 -3.32 0.20
CA ALA A 17 14.93 -3.43 0.44
C ALA A 17 15.27 -3.64 1.92
N VAL A 18 14.57 -2.91 2.83
CA VAL A 18 14.76 -3.07 4.28
C VAL A 18 14.22 -4.40 4.80
N ALA A 19 13.08 -4.86 4.29
CA ALA A 19 12.49 -6.14 4.68
C ALA A 19 13.24 -7.35 4.12
N ASN A 20 14.15 -7.16 3.20
CA ASN A 20 14.89 -8.20 2.47
C ASN A 20 16.04 -8.81 3.30
N THR A 21 15.72 -9.45 4.40
CA THR A 21 16.72 -10.15 5.25
C THR A 21 17.35 -11.38 4.58
N ALA A 22 16.72 -11.90 3.53
CA ALA A 22 17.23 -13.02 2.75
C ALA A 22 18.27 -12.60 1.69
N HIS A 23 18.58 -11.30 1.58
CA HIS A 23 19.55 -10.74 0.64
C HIS A 23 19.31 -11.16 -0.82
N ILE A 24 18.07 -11.36 -1.21
CA ILE A 24 17.71 -11.68 -2.60
C ILE A 24 17.87 -10.40 -3.43
N PRO A 25 18.52 -10.42 -4.59
CA PRO A 25 18.58 -9.25 -5.46
C PRO A 25 17.18 -8.76 -5.85
N ILE A 26 16.89 -7.49 -5.53
CA ILE A 26 15.63 -6.82 -5.86
C ILE A 26 15.96 -5.65 -6.79
N GLU A 27 15.35 -5.62 -7.95
CA GLU A 27 15.56 -4.57 -8.94
C GLU A 27 14.22 -4.05 -9.48
N PRO A 28 14.14 -2.77 -9.89
CA PRO A 28 13.00 -2.29 -10.65
C PRO A 28 12.83 -3.09 -11.94
N LEU A 29 11.59 -3.35 -12.36
CA LEU A 29 11.34 -4.01 -13.63
C LEU A 29 11.91 -3.16 -14.78
N PRO A 30 12.82 -3.74 -15.62
CA PRO A 30 13.37 -3.02 -16.77
C PRO A 30 12.28 -2.50 -17.71
N ASN A 31 12.47 -1.31 -18.24
CA ASN A 31 11.54 -0.65 -19.18
C ASN A 31 10.11 -0.49 -18.67
N LEU A 32 9.92 -0.50 -17.33
CA LEU A 32 8.57 -0.35 -16.73
C LEU A 32 7.84 0.91 -17.23
N ALA A 33 8.56 1.99 -17.50
CA ALA A 33 7.99 3.25 -18.00
C ALA A 33 7.38 3.11 -19.41
N ASP A 34 7.82 2.13 -20.19
CA ASP A 34 7.34 1.88 -21.56
C ASP A 34 6.13 0.91 -21.59
N ILE A 35 5.82 0.29 -20.44
CA ILE A 35 4.71 -0.64 -20.30
C ILE A 35 3.47 0.12 -19.83
N THR A 36 2.41 0.11 -20.62
CA THR A 36 1.13 0.69 -20.22
C THR A 36 0.62 -0.03 -18.97
N PRO A 37 0.33 0.68 -17.85
CA PRO A 37 -0.17 0.02 -16.64
C PRO A 37 -1.49 -0.72 -16.89
N PRO A 38 -1.67 -1.93 -16.34
CA PRO A 38 -2.96 -2.62 -16.40
C PRO A 38 -3.99 -1.87 -15.54
N PRO A 39 -5.29 -2.03 -15.81
CA PRO A 39 -6.34 -1.49 -14.96
C PRO A 39 -6.27 -2.09 -13.56
N GLU A 40 -6.68 -1.30 -12.55
CA GLU A 40 -6.80 -1.71 -11.14
C GLU A 40 -8.29 -1.69 -10.75
N ASP A 41 -9.07 -2.59 -11.36
CA ASP A 41 -10.53 -2.62 -11.23
C ASP A 41 -11.03 -3.82 -10.42
N GLU A 42 -10.13 -4.64 -9.93
CA GLU A 42 -10.48 -5.82 -9.14
C GLU A 42 -11.00 -5.42 -7.74
N PRO A 43 -11.89 -6.23 -7.14
CA PRO A 43 -12.56 -5.89 -5.88
C PRO A 43 -11.67 -6.03 -4.64
N THR A 44 -10.51 -6.67 -4.74
CA THR A 44 -9.61 -6.92 -3.61
C THR A 44 -8.16 -6.59 -3.93
N PHE A 45 -7.36 -6.25 -2.91
CA PHE A 45 -5.92 -6.07 -3.05
C PHE A 45 -5.24 -7.30 -3.66
N GLU A 46 -5.65 -8.49 -3.25
CA GLU A 46 -5.09 -9.74 -3.77
C GLU A 46 -5.35 -9.90 -5.27
N ALA A 47 -6.59 -9.69 -5.71
CA ALA A 47 -6.94 -9.82 -7.11
C ALA A 47 -6.21 -8.80 -7.99
N ASN A 48 -6.07 -7.54 -7.52
CA ASN A 48 -5.29 -6.52 -8.20
C ASN A 48 -3.79 -6.87 -8.24
N ALA A 49 -3.20 -7.32 -7.14
CA ALA A 49 -1.79 -7.72 -7.09
C ALA A 49 -1.52 -8.89 -8.05
N ILE A 50 -2.40 -9.90 -8.06
CA ILE A 50 -2.34 -11.04 -8.99
C ILE A 50 -2.43 -10.59 -10.45
N ALA A 51 -3.42 -9.76 -10.78
CA ALA A 51 -3.62 -9.25 -12.13
C ALA A 51 -2.37 -8.48 -12.62
N LYS A 52 -1.84 -7.58 -11.78
CA LYS A 52 -0.62 -6.82 -12.07
C LYS A 52 0.61 -7.74 -12.23
N ALA A 53 0.83 -8.67 -11.32
CA ALA A 53 1.99 -9.56 -11.38
C ALA A 53 1.97 -10.45 -12.64
N ARG A 54 0.82 -11.01 -13.00
CA ARG A 54 0.62 -11.76 -14.25
C ARG A 54 0.93 -10.90 -15.46
N TYR A 55 0.35 -9.71 -15.51
CA TYR A 55 0.53 -8.78 -16.61
C TYR A 55 1.99 -8.43 -16.82
N TYR A 56 2.67 -7.94 -15.80
CA TYR A 56 4.05 -7.50 -15.90
C TYR A 56 5.04 -8.65 -16.13
N SER A 57 4.78 -9.85 -15.63
CA SER A 57 5.64 -11.01 -15.86
C SER A 57 5.64 -11.47 -17.33
N ASN A 58 4.57 -11.18 -18.09
CA ASN A 58 4.54 -11.44 -19.53
C ASN A 58 5.40 -10.45 -20.34
N HIS A 59 5.74 -9.29 -19.75
CA HIS A 59 6.66 -8.31 -20.35
C HIS A 59 8.15 -8.57 -19.97
N ALA A 60 8.40 -9.54 -19.10
CA ALA A 60 9.74 -9.97 -18.70
C ALA A 60 9.84 -11.51 -18.74
N PRO A 61 9.88 -12.14 -19.95
CA PRO A 61 9.86 -13.58 -20.09
C PRO A 61 11.03 -14.27 -19.35
N GLY A 62 10.70 -15.29 -18.56
CA GLY A 62 11.67 -16.05 -17.77
C GLY A 62 12.00 -15.42 -16.41
N GLU A 63 11.68 -14.16 -16.19
CA GLU A 63 11.98 -13.45 -14.93
C GLU A 63 10.84 -13.57 -13.92
N THR A 64 11.18 -13.46 -12.63
CA THR A 64 10.18 -13.37 -11.57
C THR A 64 9.85 -11.93 -11.28
N VAL A 65 8.60 -11.55 -11.53
CA VAL A 65 8.09 -10.19 -11.32
C VAL A 65 7.17 -10.15 -10.13
N ILE A 66 7.38 -9.15 -9.26
CA ILE A 66 6.53 -8.86 -8.10
C ILE A 66 5.71 -7.60 -8.41
N ALA A 67 4.42 -7.67 -8.10
CA ALA A 67 3.55 -6.50 -8.06
C ALA A 67 2.78 -6.45 -6.74
N ASP A 68 2.49 -5.24 -6.29
CA ASP A 68 1.73 -5.01 -5.06
C ASP A 68 0.41 -4.28 -5.32
N ASP A 69 -0.55 -4.52 -4.44
CA ASP A 69 -1.65 -3.63 -4.20
C ASP A 69 -1.83 -3.39 -2.71
N SER A 70 -2.14 -2.14 -2.33
CA SER A 70 -2.17 -1.76 -0.93
C SER A 70 -3.03 -0.53 -0.68
N GLY A 71 -3.60 -0.45 0.51
CA GLY A 71 -4.41 0.69 0.91
C GLY A 71 -4.79 0.67 2.38
N LEU A 72 -5.67 1.60 2.73
CA LEU A 72 -6.27 1.75 4.04
C LEU A 72 -7.64 1.07 4.08
N GLU A 73 -7.89 0.31 5.12
CA GLU A 73 -9.22 -0.23 5.45
C GLU A 73 -9.66 0.34 6.80
N VAL A 74 -10.89 0.87 6.87
CA VAL A 74 -11.47 1.43 8.09
C VAL A 74 -12.73 0.67 8.45
N ASP A 75 -12.78 0.09 9.66
CA ASP A 75 -13.85 -0.83 10.07
C ASP A 75 -15.22 -0.13 10.10
N ALA A 76 -15.28 1.11 10.61
CA ALA A 76 -16.51 1.90 10.64
C ALA A 76 -17.06 2.23 9.24
N LEU A 77 -16.25 2.10 8.21
CA LEU A 77 -16.63 2.29 6.81
C LEU A 77 -16.68 0.97 6.03
N HIS A 78 -16.85 -0.16 6.73
CA HIS A 78 -16.93 -1.51 6.14
C HIS A 78 -15.75 -1.84 5.21
N GLY A 79 -14.54 -1.39 5.59
CA GLY A 79 -13.30 -1.61 4.85
C GLY A 79 -12.98 -0.52 3.80
N ALA A 80 -13.87 0.46 3.58
CA ALA A 80 -13.50 1.58 2.71
C ALA A 80 -12.39 2.45 3.39
N PRO A 81 -11.53 3.09 2.59
CA PRO A 81 -11.45 3.17 1.13
C PRO A 81 -10.99 1.89 0.42
N GLY A 82 -10.30 0.95 1.08
CA GLY A 82 -9.86 -0.30 0.48
C GLY A 82 -9.01 -0.10 -0.79
N VAL A 83 -9.28 -0.84 -1.84
CA VAL A 83 -8.59 -0.74 -3.14
C VAL A 83 -8.71 0.64 -3.81
N ARG A 84 -9.62 1.49 -3.32
CA ARG A 84 -9.85 2.86 -3.82
C ARG A 84 -9.02 3.91 -3.05
N SER A 85 -8.11 3.50 -2.16
CA SER A 85 -7.38 4.40 -1.25
C SER A 85 -6.72 5.59 -1.94
N ALA A 86 -6.09 5.39 -3.08
CA ALA A 86 -5.39 6.46 -3.81
C ALA A 86 -6.31 7.50 -4.45
N ARG A 87 -7.56 7.14 -4.76
CA ARG A 87 -8.54 7.95 -5.50
C ARG A 87 -9.88 8.12 -4.78
N PHE A 88 -9.88 7.95 -3.46
CA PHE A 88 -11.10 7.87 -2.66
C PHE A 88 -11.99 9.12 -2.76
N ALA A 89 -11.42 10.30 -2.64
CA ALA A 89 -12.14 11.56 -2.78
C ALA A 89 -12.57 11.82 -4.24
N GLU A 90 -11.74 11.44 -5.21
CA GLU A 90 -12.02 11.61 -6.64
C GLU A 90 -13.21 10.74 -7.09
N ASP A 91 -13.21 9.46 -6.72
CA ASP A 91 -14.28 8.52 -7.05
C ASP A 91 -15.67 8.96 -6.54
N HIS A 92 -15.68 9.74 -5.46
CA HIS A 92 -16.89 10.28 -4.86
C HIS A 92 -17.15 11.75 -5.21
N ASN A 93 -16.39 12.33 -6.15
CA ASN A 93 -16.47 13.74 -6.55
C ASN A 93 -16.43 14.70 -5.34
N PHE A 94 -15.69 14.34 -4.29
CA PHE A 94 -15.59 15.15 -3.08
C PHE A 94 -14.80 16.43 -3.34
N GLN A 95 -15.43 17.57 -3.00
CA GLN A 95 -14.81 18.89 -3.07
C GLN A 95 -14.72 19.45 -1.66
N PRO A 96 -13.49 19.63 -1.10
CA PRO A 96 -13.35 20.30 0.19
C PRO A 96 -13.70 21.78 0.07
N ILE A 97 -14.08 22.38 1.19
CA ILE A 97 -14.28 23.85 1.25
C ILE A 97 -12.95 24.52 0.90
N GLU A 98 -12.98 25.42 -0.07
CA GLU A 98 -11.79 26.16 -0.51
C GLU A 98 -11.26 27.04 0.63
N THR A 99 -10.00 26.82 1.00
CA THR A 99 -9.27 27.63 2.01
C THR A 99 -8.25 28.56 1.37
N GLY A 100 -8.38 28.82 0.06
CA GLY A 100 -7.50 29.71 -0.70
C GLY A 100 -6.22 29.08 -1.27
N LYS A 101 -5.98 27.78 -1.01
CA LYS A 101 -4.93 26.98 -1.66
C LYS A 101 -5.51 25.68 -2.20
N PRO A 102 -5.07 25.22 -3.39
CA PRO A 102 -5.49 23.91 -3.89
C PRO A 102 -4.98 22.81 -2.96
N HIS A 103 -5.84 21.86 -2.64
CA HIS A 103 -5.50 20.65 -1.88
C HIS A 103 -4.84 19.62 -2.79
N SER A 104 -3.79 18.96 -2.29
CA SER A 104 -3.23 17.76 -2.93
C SER A 104 -4.25 16.60 -2.94
N THR A 105 -3.98 15.56 -3.70
CA THR A 105 -4.82 14.34 -3.71
C THR A 105 -4.90 13.71 -2.33
N ASP A 106 -3.76 13.61 -1.62
CA ASP A 106 -3.71 13.07 -0.27
C ASP A 106 -4.53 13.89 0.72
N GLU A 107 -4.41 15.23 0.67
CA GLU A 107 -5.21 16.11 1.52
C GLU A 107 -6.70 15.97 1.26
N ARG A 108 -7.13 15.87 0.00
CA ARG A 108 -8.55 15.64 -0.35
C ARG A 108 -9.04 14.30 0.18
N ASN A 109 -8.27 13.22 0.01
CA ASN A 109 -8.59 11.90 0.54
C ASN A 109 -8.72 11.93 2.07
N ASN A 110 -7.80 12.60 2.77
CA ASN A 110 -7.84 12.76 4.22
C ASN A 110 -9.07 13.54 4.69
N LEU A 111 -9.38 14.66 4.05
CA LEU A 111 -10.56 15.47 4.37
C LEU A 111 -11.86 14.70 4.12
N TYR A 112 -11.92 13.94 3.04
CA TYR A 112 -13.07 13.09 2.75
C TYR A 112 -13.23 11.99 3.80
N LEU A 113 -12.16 11.30 4.16
CA LEU A 113 -12.17 10.29 5.21
C LEU A 113 -12.67 10.85 6.55
N ILE A 114 -12.15 12.00 6.98
CA ILE A 114 -12.61 12.68 8.21
C ILE A 114 -14.10 13.00 8.13
N SER A 115 -14.58 13.50 7.00
CA SER A 115 -15.99 13.86 6.83
C SER A 115 -16.93 12.67 7.02
N LEU A 116 -16.55 11.50 6.51
CA LEU A 116 -17.31 10.25 6.65
C LEU A 116 -17.30 9.70 8.09
N LEU A 117 -16.22 9.99 8.84
CA LEU A 117 -16.08 9.56 10.24
C LEU A 117 -16.66 10.57 11.25
N THR A 118 -17.26 11.67 10.78
CA THR A 118 -17.87 12.66 11.68
C THR A 118 -18.95 12.02 12.55
N GLY A 119 -18.88 12.24 13.87
CA GLY A 119 -19.81 11.65 14.84
C GLY A 119 -19.47 10.23 15.29
N ILE A 120 -18.50 9.55 14.66
CA ILE A 120 -18.04 8.23 15.10
C ILE A 120 -16.99 8.42 16.21
N PRO A 121 -17.16 7.80 17.38
CA PRO A 121 -16.17 7.87 18.47
C PRO A 121 -14.80 7.31 18.06
N LEU A 122 -13.71 7.82 18.65
CA LEU A 122 -12.33 7.32 18.37
C LEU A 122 -12.19 5.82 18.58
N THR A 123 -12.83 5.28 19.62
CA THR A 123 -12.82 3.83 19.94
C THR A 123 -13.47 2.94 18.88
N GLN A 124 -14.14 3.52 17.90
CA GLN A 124 -14.79 2.83 16.77
C GLN A 124 -14.13 3.15 15.43
N ARG A 125 -12.95 3.79 15.44
CA ARG A 125 -12.23 4.17 14.23
C ARG A 125 -11.03 3.26 13.97
N SER A 126 -11.14 1.96 14.36
CA SER A 126 -10.11 0.99 14.03
C SER A 126 -9.91 0.90 12.53
N ALA A 127 -8.64 0.78 12.15
CA ALA A 127 -8.24 0.77 10.76
C ALA A 127 -6.96 -0.04 10.59
N ARG A 128 -6.67 -0.45 9.36
CA ARG A 128 -5.40 -1.08 9.01
C ARG A 128 -4.87 -0.60 7.67
N TYR A 129 -3.57 -0.46 7.58
CA TYR A 129 -2.90 -0.53 6.30
C TYR A 129 -2.71 -1.98 5.89
N HIS A 130 -3.13 -2.32 4.71
CA HIS A 130 -3.01 -3.66 4.15
C HIS A 130 -2.21 -3.62 2.85
N CYS A 131 -1.37 -4.62 2.63
CA CYS A 131 -0.63 -4.83 1.40
C CYS A 131 -0.68 -6.30 1.01
N VAL A 132 -0.91 -6.56 -0.26
CA VAL A 132 -0.72 -7.86 -0.87
C VAL A 132 0.33 -7.75 -1.96
N LEU A 133 1.27 -8.68 -1.95
CA LEU A 133 2.27 -8.88 -2.98
C LEU A 133 2.00 -10.19 -3.71
N ALA A 134 2.06 -10.17 -5.02
CA ALA A 134 2.04 -11.38 -5.83
C ALA A 134 3.33 -11.47 -6.65
N ALA A 135 3.94 -12.66 -6.70
CA ALA A 135 5.05 -12.98 -7.57
C ALA A 135 4.57 -13.86 -8.72
N ALA A 136 4.96 -13.51 -9.94
CA ALA A 136 4.61 -14.27 -11.13
C ALA A 136 5.81 -14.44 -12.07
N ARG A 137 5.77 -15.51 -12.87
CA ARG A 137 6.71 -15.75 -13.98
C ARG A 137 5.93 -16.28 -15.18
N ASN A 138 6.12 -15.66 -16.34
CA ASN A 138 5.44 -16.03 -17.59
C ASN A 138 3.90 -16.15 -17.39
N GLY A 139 3.28 -15.22 -16.66
CA GLY A 139 1.85 -15.20 -16.37
C GLY A 139 1.36 -16.19 -15.29
N HIS A 140 2.23 -17.02 -14.72
CA HIS A 140 1.88 -17.97 -13.67
C HIS A 140 2.25 -17.43 -12.29
N ILE A 141 1.29 -17.44 -11.35
CA ILE A 141 1.55 -17.03 -9.96
C ILE A 141 2.41 -18.09 -9.28
N LEU A 142 3.46 -17.62 -8.61
CA LEU A 142 4.40 -18.44 -7.85
C LEU A 142 4.15 -18.38 -6.36
N ALA A 143 3.80 -17.19 -5.84
CA ALA A 143 3.58 -16.95 -4.41
C ALA A 143 2.74 -15.69 -4.20
N ILE A 144 2.10 -15.61 -3.02
CA ILE A 144 1.36 -14.44 -2.56
C ILE A 144 1.79 -14.14 -1.12
N GLY A 145 2.03 -12.87 -0.80
CA GLY A 145 2.37 -12.44 0.56
C GLY A 145 1.43 -11.35 1.05
N HIS A 146 0.93 -11.50 2.26
CA HIS A 146 0.06 -10.52 2.92
C HIS A 146 0.79 -9.85 4.09
N GLY A 147 0.52 -8.56 4.28
CA GLY A 147 1.01 -7.82 5.44
C GLY A 147 0.05 -6.71 5.83
N ALA A 148 -0.15 -6.54 7.13
CA ALA A 148 -1.00 -5.50 7.67
C ALA A 148 -0.35 -4.82 8.88
N VAL A 149 -0.77 -3.58 9.12
CA VAL A 149 -0.45 -2.80 10.33
C VAL A 149 -1.76 -2.24 10.86
N GLU A 150 -2.10 -2.60 12.09
CA GLU A 150 -3.31 -2.12 12.77
C GLU A 150 -3.08 -0.74 13.39
N GLY A 151 -4.13 0.07 13.39
CA GLY A 151 -4.13 1.41 13.95
C GLY A 151 -5.54 1.98 14.09
N GLU A 152 -5.61 3.28 14.27
CA GLU A 152 -6.88 4.03 14.43
C GLU A 152 -6.83 5.31 13.62
N ILE A 153 -7.98 5.80 13.15
CA ILE A 153 -8.07 7.07 12.43
C ILE A 153 -8.39 8.21 13.39
N LEU A 154 -7.50 9.19 13.47
CA LEU A 154 -7.70 10.40 14.26
C LEU A 154 -8.79 11.30 13.69
N THR A 155 -9.24 12.28 14.50
CA THR A 155 -10.19 13.31 14.08
C THR A 155 -9.56 14.46 13.30
N GLU A 156 -8.25 14.63 13.45
CA GLU A 156 -7.45 15.67 12.80
C GLU A 156 -6.06 15.13 12.48
N PRO A 157 -5.39 15.65 11.43
CA PRO A 157 -4.07 15.19 11.04
C PRO A 157 -2.99 15.64 12.03
N ARG A 158 -2.02 14.77 12.28
CA ARG A 158 -0.82 15.05 13.09
C ARG A 158 0.43 14.59 12.35
N GLY A 159 1.51 15.39 12.44
CA GLY A 159 2.76 15.12 11.75
C GLY A 159 2.75 15.56 10.28
N THR A 160 3.94 15.56 9.67
CA THR A 160 4.16 16.04 8.30
C THR A 160 4.95 15.06 7.44
N GLY A 161 5.34 13.91 8.01
CA GLY A 161 6.08 12.86 7.30
C GLY A 161 5.15 11.94 6.52
N GLY A 162 5.75 11.15 5.63
CA GLY A 162 5.03 10.13 4.89
C GLY A 162 4.19 10.64 3.74
N PHE A 163 3.10 9.94 3.43
CA PHE A 163 2.16 10.22 2.33
C PHE A 163 0.79 9.59 2.63
N GLY A 164 -0.18 9.89 1.78
CA GLY A 164 -1.53 9.30 1.89
C GLY A 164 -2.20 9.66 3.22
N TYR A 165 -2.67 8.63 3.92
CA TYR A 165 -3.39 8.77 5.19
C TYR A 165 -2.47 8.77 6.43
N ASP A 166 -1.15 8.81 6.29
CA ASP A 166 -0.18 8.75 7.39
C ASP A 166 -0.44 9.78 8.50
N PRO A 167 -0.85 11.04 8.22
CA PRO A 167 -1.16 12.01 9.25
C PRO A 167 -2.39 11.67 10.11
N LEU A 168 -3.30 10.82 9.61
CA LEU A 168 -4.50 10.39 10.31
C LEU A 168 -4.34 9.01 10.97
N PHE A 169 -3.41 8.18 10.45
CA PHE A 169 -3.24 6.81 10.90
C PHE A 169 -2.42 6.75 12.18
N TYR A 170 -3.10 6.57 13.30
CA TYR A 170 -2.51 6.51 14.64
C TYR A 170 -2.12 5.10 15.03
N LEU A 171 -0.95 4.97 15.61
CA LEU A 171 -0.37 3.73 16.13
C LEU A 171 -0.49 3.75 17.67
N PRO A 172 -1.46 3.05 18.28
CA PRO A 172 -1.70 3.12 19.71
C PRO A 172 -0.49 2.70 20.56
N THR A 173 0.27 1.71 20.09
CA THR A 173 1.47 1.19 20.79
C THR A 173 2.62 2.21 20.85
N LEU A 174 2.68 3.15 19.91
CA LEU A 174 3.71 4.19 19.83
C LEU A 174 3.22 5.55 20.29
N HIS A 175 1.92 5.73 20.50
CA HIS A 175 1.29 7.02 20.77
C HIS A 175 1.60 8.11 19.72
N ARG A 176 1.78 7.70 18.46
CA ARG A 176 2.14 8.55 17.32
C ARG A 176 1.35 8.17 16.09
N THR A 177 1.19 9.13 15.16
CA THR A 177 0.71 8.81 13.82
C THR A 177 1.85 8.25 12.96
N MET A 178 1.50 7.61 11.85
CA MET A 178 2.48 7.14 10.87
C MET A 178 3.29 8.29 10.27
N ALA A 179 2.77 9.53 10.26
CA ALA A 179 3.49 10.73 9.84
C ALA A 179 4.45 11.29 10.89
N GLU A 180 4.31 10.91 12.17
CA GLU A 180 5.18 11.32 13.28
C GLU A 180 6.30 10.31 13.56
N VAL A 181 6.24 9.12 12.96
CA VAL A 181 7.24 8.06 13.14
C VAL A 181 8.42 8.31 12.20
N ASP A 182 9.64 8.15 12.70
CA ASP A 182 10.85 8.20 11.89
C ASP A 182 10.90 7.07 10.84
N LEU A 183 11.72 7.27 9.82
CA LEU A 183 11.79 6.35 8.70
C LEU A 183 12.20 4.93 9.12
N GLU A 184 13.13 4.78 10.04
CA GLU A 184 13.63 3.48 10.50
C GLU A 184 12.52 2.70 11.19
N THR A 185 11.84 3.33 12.16
CA THR A 185 10.69 2.74 12.84
C THR A 185 9.55 2.41 11.85
N LYS A 186 9.27 3.32 10.92
CA LYS A 186 8.24 3.09 9.88
C LYS A 186 8.56 1.87 9.03
N LEU A 187 9.80 1.66 8.64
CA LEU A 187 10.23 0.52 7.83
C LEU A 187 10.07 -0.81 8.59
N THR A 188 10.36 -0.84 9.90
CA THR A 188 10.16 -2.04 10.73
C THR A 188 8.70 -2.40 10.92
N LEU A 189 7.81 -1.41 10.88
CA LEU A 189 6.35 -1.60 11.02
C LEU A 189 5.65 -1.84 9.69
N SER A 190 6.33 -1.61 8.57
CA SER A 190 5.73 -1.55 7.23
C SER A 190 4.88 -2.77 6.89
N HIS A 191 3.60 -2.53 6.53
CA HIS A 191 2.71 -3.55 5.98
C HIS A 191 3.31 -4.17 4.70
N ARG A 192 4.01 -3.37 3.87
CA ARG A 192 4.72 -3.84 2.67
C ARG A 192 5.90 -4.73 3.03
N GLY A 193 6.67 -4.34 4.05
CA GLY A 193 7.76 -5.18 4.56
C GLY A 193 7.26 -6.54 5.05
N ARG A 194 6.16 -6.55 5.81
CA ARG A 194 5.53 -7.81 6.28
C ARG A 194 5.03 -8.66 5.11
N ALA A 195 4.37 -8.05 4.13
CA ALA A 195 3.92 -8.76 2.92
C ALA A 195 5.10 -9.35 2.14
N PHE A 196 6.22 -8.61 2.04
CA PHE A 196 7.43 -9.08 1.37
C PHE A 196 8.05 -10.30 2.09
N VAL A 197 8.19 -10.24 3.41
CA VAL A 197 8.68 -11.38 4.19
C VAL A 197 7.79 -12.61 4.01
N ALA A 198 6.47 -12.44 4.02
CA ALA A 198 5.52 -13.52 3.78
C ALA A 198 5.68 -14.11 2.36
N LEU A 199 5.79 -13.25 1.35
CA LEU A 199 6.02 -13.66 -0.05
C LEU A 199 7.30 -14.47 -0.21
N ILE A 200 8.41 -14.02 0.37
CA ILE A 200 9.70 -14.73 0.28
C ILE A 200 9.63 -16.10 0.94
N LYS A 201 8.97 -16.19 2.10
CA LYS A 201 8.77 -17.46 2.79
C LYS A 201 7.99 -18.46 1.93
N GLU A 202 6.95 -18.00 1.26
CA GLU A 202 6.16 -18.84 0.36
C GLU A 202 6.96 -19.26 -0.88
N LEU A 203 7.68 -18.32 -1.53
CA LEU A 203 8.55 -18.64 -2.65
C LEU A 203 9.59 -19.72 -2.31
N GLN A 204 10.18 -19.66 -1.09
CA GLN A 204 11.18 -20.63 -0.65
C GLN A 204 10.58 -22.02 -0.34
N SER A 205 9.29 -22.10 -0.03
CA SER A 205 8.63 -23.39 0.25
C SER A 205 8.35 -24.23 -1.01
N HIS A 206 8.48 -23.62 -2.18
CA HIS A 206 8.27 -24.28 -3.48
C HIS A 206 9.57 -24.73 -4.17
N PHE A 207 10.71 -24.51 -3.51
CA PHE A 207 12.03 -24.96 -3.96
C PHE A 207 12.69 -25.88 -2.92
#